data_9ae4fbf7ab9894cd80fd51e12c2309b8
#
_entry.id   9ae4fbf7ab9894cd80fd51e12c2309b8
#
_cell.length_a   1.000
_cell.length_b   1.000
_cell.length_c   1.000
_cell.angle_alpha   90.00
_cell.angle_beta   90.00
_cell.angle_gamma   90.00
#
_symmetry.space_group_name_H-M   'P 1'
#
loop_
_entity.id
_entity.type
_entity.pdbx_description
1 polymer ?
#
loop_
_entity_poly.entity_id
_entity_poly.type
_entity_poly.pdbx_seq_one_letter_code
_entity_poly.pdbx_strand_id
1 'polypeptide(L)'
;TFRRTVWNWDLYRREGRQGEFGKGIGSEPLSAGAGMALQLVRKMVVSEELDGSGNPTGSLDLLKMVPSAWLEDGKKIEVKAMPTFFGEVTLSVESRLSRNRIVGRFEPASDFAISGKLTLWLKHPRGLPIKAVRFDRTPVRNFTTEAVELPKSRATEFEVEFGSSPKSVMAVQRADSQRLRTAAPRSRSR
;
A
#
# COMPACT_ATOMS: atom_id res chain seq x y z
N THR A 1 13.03 -11.39 -10.53
CA THR A 1 12.10 -10.68 -11.45
C THR A 1 12.66 -9.31 -11.83
N PHE A 2 13.18 -8.53 -10.88
CA PHE A 2 13.79 -7.21 -11.11
C PHE A 2 15.01 -7.28 -12.04
N ARG A 3 15.91 -8.24 -11.87
CA ARG A 3 17.07 -8.44 -12.74
C ARG A 3 16.67 -8.69 -14.20
N ARG A 4 15.63 -9.48 -14.47
CA ARG A 4 15.18 -9.76 -15.86
C ARG A 4 14.62 -8.52 -16.55
N THR A 5 13.93 -7.64 -15.85
CA THR A 5 13.33 -6.44 -16.43
C THR A 5 14.39 -5.44 -16.89
N VAL A 6 15.51 -5.33 -16.17
CA VAL A 6 16.62 -4.42 -16.50
C VAL A 6 17.45 -4.94 -17.68
N TRP A 7 17.56 -6.27 -17.83
CA TRP A 7 18.39 -6.89 -18.88
C TRP A 7 17.70 -7.02 -20.24
N ASN A 8 16.38 -7.01 -20.32
CA ASN A 8 15.66 -7.19 -21.59
C ASN A 8 15.73 -6.00 -22.54
N TRP A 9 16.14 -4.83 -22.09
CA TRP A 9 16.23 -3.63 -22.94
C TRP A 9 17.38 -3.67 -23.94
N ASP A 10 18.43 -4.39 -23.68
CA ASP A 10 19.59 -4.48 -24.54
C ASP A 10 19.35 -5.29 -25.83
N LEU A 11 18.33 -6.13 -25.82
CA LEU A 11 17.98 -6.98 -26.96
C LEU A 11 17.35 -6.22 -28.13
N TYR A 12 16.77 -5.06 -27.90
CA TYR A 12 16.07 -4.30 -28.93
C TYR A 12 16.94 -3.34 -29.73
N ARG A 13 18.16 -3.10 -29.31
CA ARG A 13 18.98 -2.05 -29.92
C ARG A 13 19.81 -2.45 -31.14
N ARG A 14 19.78 -3.73 -31.52
CA ARG A 14 20.57 -4.21 -32.67
C ARG A 14 19.70 -4.92 -33.70
N GLU A 15 18.59 -4.31 -34.03
CA GLU A 15 17.88 -4.66 -35.25
C GLU A 15 18.78 -4.31 -36.45
N GLY A 16 19.19 -5.31 -37.20
CA GLY A 16 19.85 -5.16 -38.48
C GLY A 16 21.21 -5.81 -38.65
N ARG A 17 21.83 -6.40 -37.64
CA ARG A 17 23.07 -7.18 -37.79
C ARG A 17 22.84 -8.65 -37.40
N GLN A 18 22.70 -9.50 -38.42
CA GLN A 18 22.65 -10.94 -38.23
C GLN A 18 23.91 -11.42 -37.51
N GLY A 19 23.80 -12.17 -36.46
CA GLY A 19 24.89 -12.78 -35.69
C GLY A 19 25.39 -12.01 -34.47
N GLU A 20 24.87 -10.81 -34.22
CA GLU A 20 25.28 -10.01 -33.07
C GLU A 20 24.22 -9.95 -31.95
N PHE A 21 23.18 -10.77 -32.03
CA PHE A 21 22.19 -10.93 -30.98
C PHE A 21 22.87 -11.40 -29.69
N GLY A 22 22.77 -10.63 -28.64
CA GLY A 22 23.44 -10.92 -27.37
C GLY A 22 24.87 -10.33 -27.23
N LYS A 23 25.45 -9.76 -28.30
CA LYS A 23 26.65 -8.94 -28.22
C LYS A 23 26.30 -7.45 -28.10
N GLY A 24 25.26 -7.19 -27.31
CA GLY A 24 24.82 -5.82 -27.05
C GLY A 24 25.85 -5.01 -26.34
N ILE A 25 25.74 -3.71 -26.45
CA ILE A 25 26.38 -2.78 -25.56
C ILE A 25 25.87 -3.17 -24.17
N GLY A 26 26.61 -4.05 -23.56
CA GLY A 26 26.35 -4.32 -22.20
C GLY A 26 25.69 -5.65 -21.90
N SER A 27 26.52 -6.52 -21.57
CA SER A 27 26.30 -7.39 -20.42
C SER A 27 25.91 -6.58 -19.16
N GLU A 28 25.85 -5.27 -19.23
CA GLU A 28 25.55 -4.39 -18.10
C GLU A 28 24.13 -3.81 -18.17
N PRO A 29 23.43 -3.74 -17.02
CA PRO A 29 22.11 -3.14 -16.96
C PRO A 29 22.17 -1.67 -17.42
N LEU A 30 21.31 -1.29 -18.36
CA LEU A 30 21.20 0.10 -18.79
C LEU A 30 20.87 0.98 -17.60
N SER A 31 21.69 1.99 -17.33
CA SER A 31 21.48 2.97 -16.26
C SER A 31 20.10 3.65 -16.33
N ALA A 32 19.62 3.93 -17.56
CA ALA A 32 18.28 4.46 -17.79
C ALA A 32 17.17 3.50 -17.31
N GLY A 33 17.28 2.19 -17.62
CA GLY A 33 16.31 1.18 -17.15
C GLY A 33 16.35 1.01 -15.63
N ALA A 34 17.52 1.04 -15.02
CA ALA A 34 17.67 1.00 -13.57
C ALA A 34 17.04 2.24 -12.90
N GLY A 35 17.27 3.43 -13.47
CA GLY A 35 16.68 4.68 -13.01
C GLY A 35 15.16 4.68 -13.09
N MET A 36 14.60 4.21 -14.21
CA MET A 36 13.14 4.08 -14.36
C MET A 36 12.53 3.09 -13.35
N ALA A 37 13.18 1.96 -13.10
CA ALA A 37 12.71 0.97 -12.13
C ALA A 37 12.74 1.54 -10.70
N LEU A 38 13.79 2.27 -10.33
CA LEU A 38 13.87 2.95 -9.04
C LEU A 38 12.78 4.03 -8.87
N GLN A 39 12.54 4.82 -9.92
CA GLN A 39 11.45 5.81 -9.91
C GLN A 39 10.07 5.16 -9.79
N LEU A 40 9.86 4.02 -10.47
CA LEU A 40 8.60 3.28 -10.33
C LEU A 40 8.39 2.82 -8.88
N VAL A 41 9.40 2.18 -8.27
CA VAL A 41 9.33 1.74 -6.86
C VAL A 41 9.10 2.93 -5.94
N ARG A 42 9.80 4.05 -6.17
CA ARG A 42 9.57 5.29 -5.41
C ARG A 42 8.11 5.74 -5.50
N LYS A 43 7.56 5.84 -6.71
CA LYS A 43 6.16 6.25 -6.92
C LYS A 43 5.13 5.28 -6.35
N MET A 44 5.46 3.99 -6.24
CA MET A 44 4.60 3.03 -5.55
C MET A 44 4.47 3.34 -4.07
N VAL A 45 5.56 3.81 -3.46
CA VAL A 45 5.67 4.06 -2.02
C VAL A 45 5.33 5.51 -1.67
N VAL A 46 5.82 6.47 -2.45
CA VAL A 46 5.60 7.90 -2.25
C VAL A 46 5.26 8.53 -3.60
N SER A 47 4.05 9.08 -3.72
CA SER A 47 3.54 9.65 -4.96
C SER A 47 2.94 11.02 -4.73
N GLU A 48 3.54 12.04 -5.32
CA GLU A 48 2.96 13.37 -5.40
C GLU A 48 1.78 13.35 -6.40
N GLU A 49 0.65 13.93 -6.00
CA GLU A 49 -0.47 14.12 -6.90
C GLU A 49 -0.20 15.29 -7.84
N LEU A 50 -0.41 15.04 -9.14
CA LEU A 50 -0.24 16.04 -10.20
C LEU A 50 -1.60 16.37 -10.83
N ASP A 51 -1.78 17.61 -11.23
CA ASP A 51 -2.92 18.03 -12.04
C ASP A 51 -2.79 17.57 -13.51
N GLY A 52 -3.81 17.87 -14.33
CA GLY A 52 -3.81 17.52 -15.76
C GLY A 52 -2.71 18.21 -16.58
N SER A 53 -2.05 19.22 -16.05
CA SER A 53 -0.91 19.93 -16.64
C SER A 53 0.44 19.45 -16.11
N GLY A 54 0.44 18.50 -15.16
CA GLY A 54 1.64 17.94 -14.56
C GLY A 54 2.20 18.75 -13.38
N ASN A 55 1.45 19.72 -12.85
CA ASN A 55 1.86 20.48 -11.68
C ASN A 55 1.44 19.79 -10.38
N PRO A 56 2.23 19.87 -9.29
CA PRO A 56 1.85 19.33 -8.00
C PRO A 56 0.58 19.98 -7.46
N THR A 57 -0.42 19.18 -7.07
CA THR A 57 -1.66 19.66 -6.43
C THR A 57 -1.47 20.04 -4.97
N GLY A 58 -0.29 19.79 -4.42
CA GLY A 58 -0.01 19.96 -3.00
C GLY A 58 -0.39 18.75 -2.15
N SER A 59 -0.85 17.66 -2.75
CA SER A 59 -1.21 16.39 -2.06
C SER A 59 -0.13 15.34 -2.21
N LEU A 60 0.02 14.47 -1.20
CA LEU A 60 0.98 13.39 -1.17
C LEU A 60 0.28 12.08 -0.77
N ASP A 61 0.44 11.06 -1.61
CA ASP A 61 -0.03 9.70 -1.34
C ASP A 61 1.14 8.81 -0.91
N LEU A 62 0.97 8.10 0.19
CA LEU A 62 1.90 7.09 0.69
C LEU A 62 1.32 5.69 0.47
N LEU A 63 2.13 4.77 -0.05
CA LEU A 63 1.79 3.36 -0.31
C LEU A 63 0.61 3.13 -1.28
N LYS A 64 0.20 4.11 -2.07
CA LYS A 64 -0.99 4.06 -2.93
C LYS A 64 -0.94 2.92 -3.95
N MET A 65 0.22 2.69 -4.55
CA MET A 65 0.43 1.68 -5.59
C MET A 65 1.21 0.46 -5.11
N VAL A 66 1.41 0.33 -3.80
CA VAL A 66 2.07 -0.84 -3.21
C VAL A 66 1.17 -2.07 -3.36
N PRO A 67 1.68 -3.20 -3.87
CA PRO A 67 0.94 -4.47 -3.89
C PRO A 67 0.54 -4.89 -2.49
N SER A 68 -0.68 -5.39 -2.32
CA SER A 68 -1.17 -5.84 -1.01
C SER A 68 -0.30 -6.96 -0.40
N ALA A 69 0.40 -7.73 -1.23
CA ALA A 69 1.36 -8.75 -0.77
C ALA A 69 2.53 -8.17 0.05
N TRP A 70 2.87 -6.87 -0.12
CA TRP A 70 3.89 -6.21 0.71
C TRP A 70 3.39 -5.89 2.12
N LEU A 71 2.08 -5.98 2.32
CA LEU A 71 1.41 -5.76 3.60
C LEU A 71 0.92 -7.08 4.24
N GLU A 72 1.40 -8.25 3.80
CA GLU A 72 1.13 -9.52 4.47
C GLU A 72 1.68 -9.54 5.90
N ASP A 73 1.16 -10.44 6.72
CA ASP A 73 1.53 -10.55 8.13
C ASP A 73 3.05 -10.69 8.33
N GLY A 74 3.61 -9.94 9.26
CA GLY A 74 5.04 -9.90 9.56
C GLY A 74 5.88 -9.08 8.57
N LYS A 75 5.32 -8.53 7.49
CA LYS A 75 6.06 -7.69 6.54
C LYS A 75 6.30 -6.30 7.11
N LYS A 76 7.43 -5.72 6.72
CA LYS A 76 7.81 -4.35 7.09
C LYS A 76 8.18 -3.55 5.84
N ILE A 77 7.67 -2.33 5.74
CA ILE A 77 8.08 -1.34 4.75
C ILE A 77 8.76 -0.20 5.52
N GLU A 78 9.95 0.17 5.11
CA GLU A 78 10.70 1.26 5.71
C GLU A 78 11.24 2.17 4.61
N VAL A 79 10.98 3.45 4.77
CA VAL A 79 11.43 4.54 3.89
C VAL A 79 12.11 5.57 4.77
N LYS A 80 13.35 5.92 4.47
CA LYS A 80 14.12 6.89 5.25
C LYS A 80 14.49 8.08 4.38
N ALA A 81 14.19 9.28 4.88
CA ALA A 81 14.55 10.55 4.27
C ALA A 81 14.25 10.58 2.76
N MET A 82 13.06 10.11 2.34
CA MET A 82 12.65 10.10 0.95
C MET A 82 12.34 11.52 0.49
N PRO A 83 13.06 12.05 -0.51
CA PRO A 83 12.78 13.39 -1.02
C PRO A 83 11.45 13.42 -1.76
N THR A 84 10.67 14.46 -1.49
CA THR A 84 9.42 14.80 -2.18
C THR A 84 9.47 16.25 -2.65
N PHE A 85 8.47 16.69 -3.43
CA PHE A 85 8.34 18.11 -3.78
C PHE A 85 8.06 19.01 -2.58
N PHE A 86 7.70 18.41 -1.43
CA PHE A 86 7.26 19.11 -0.22
C PHE A 86 8.25 19.01 0.94
N GLY A 87 9.44 18.46 0.73
CA GLY A 87 10.43 18.12 1.74
C GLY A 87 10.59 16.61 1.92
N GLU A 88 11.50 16.20 2.80
CA GLU A 88 11.78 14.79 3.05
C GLU A 88 10.76 14.15 4.00
N VAL A 89 10.49 12.87 3.77
CA VAL A 89 9.60 12.07 4.63
C VAL A 89 10.26 10.75 5.02
N THR A 90 10.03 10.34 6.25
CA THR A 90 10.37 9.02 6.77
C THR A 90 9.08 8.29 7.14
N LEU A 91 8.94 7.04 6.69
CA LEU A 91 7.78 6.20 6.97
C LEU A 91 8.24 4.81 7.36
N SER A 92 7.70 4.28 8.44
CA SER A 92 7.79 2.87 8.79
C SER A 92 6.40 2.27 8.94
N VAL A 93 6.19 1.08 8.36
CA VAL A 93 4.93 0.34 8.44
C VAL A 93 5.25 -1.10 8.75
N GLU A 94 4.61 -1.67 9.75
CA GLU A 94 4.74 -3.07 10.13
C GLU A 94 3.36 -3.72 10.16
N SER A 95 3.22 -4.80 9.42
CA SER A 95 1.98 -5.57 9.32
C SER A 95 1.91 -6.62 10.42
N ARG A 96 0.89 -6.54 11.27
CA ARG A 96 0.56 -7.48 12.34
C ARG A 96 -0.84 -8.04 12.11
N LEU A 97 -1.06 -8.61 10.92
CA LEU A 97 -2.39 -9.04 10.47
C LEU A 97 -2.90 -10.29 11.18
N SER A 98 -2.04 -11.08 11.82
CA SER A 98 -2.44 -12.09 12.80
C SER A 98 -3.27 -11.49 13.95
N ARG A 99 -3.07 -10.21 14.24
CA ARG A 99 -3.86 -9.41 15.20
C ARG A 99 -4.80 -8.42 14.53
N ASN A 100 -5.07 -8.58 13.22
CA ASN A 100 -5.88 -7.69 12.38
C ASN A 100 -5.46 -6.21 12.43
N ARG A 101 -4.17 -5.91 12.56
CA ARG A 101 -3.69 -4.54 12.65
C ARG A 101 -2.42 -4.30 11.83
N ILE A 102 -2.25 -3.05 11.43
CA ILE A 102 -1.00 -2.49 10.90
C ILE A 102 -0.62 -1.33 11.80
N VAL A 103 0.66 -1.28 12.17
CA VAL A 103 1.23 -0.19 12.98
C VAL A 103 2.35 0.49 12.21
N GLY A 104 2.63 1.74 12.54
CA GLY A 104 3.73 2.43 11.90
C GLY A 104 3.94 3.83 12.45
N ARG A 105 4.91 4.52 11.84
CA ARG A 105 5.30 5.88 12.20
C ARG A 105 5.59 6.68 10.94
N PHE A 106 5.07 7.87 10.89
CA PHE A 106 5.37 8.89 9.89
C PHE A 106 6.15 10.02 10.53
N GLU A 107 7.23 10.47 9.88
CA GLU A 107 8.06 11.58 10.34
C GLU A 107 8.36 12.49 9.13
N PRO A 108 7.75 13.67 9.06
CA PRO A 108 8.13 14.69 8.11
C PRO A 108 9.43 15.38 8.57
N ALA A 109 10.27 15.81 7.64
CA ALA A 109 11.37 16.71 7.95
C ALA A 109 10.86 18.09 8.39
N SER A 110 11.72 18.90 9.00
CA SER A 110 11.35 20.21 9.54
C SER A 110 10.91 21.22 8.48
N ASP A 111 11.37 21.04 7.24
CA ASP A 111 11.01 21.84 6.06
C ASP A 111 9.82 21.29 5.27
N PHE A 112 9.24 20.17 5.72
CA PHE A 112 8.11 19.56 5.03
C PHE A 112 6.87 20.45 5.08
N ALA A 113 6.42 20.90 3.90
CA ALA A 113 5.28 21.80 3.76
C ALA A 113 4.34 21.33 2.64
N ILE A 114 3.16 20.91 3.01
CA ILE A 114 2.12 20.37 2.11
C ILE A 114 0.81 21.17 2.28
N SER A 115 0.26 21.67 1.17
CA SER A 115 -1.01 22.43 1.18
C SER A 115 -2.24 21.51 1.07
N GLY A 116 -2.13 20.44 0.30
CA GLY A 116 -3.18 19.45 0.07
C GLY A 116 -3.26 18.37 1.13
N LYS A 117 -3.68 17.17 0.77
CA LYS A 117 -3.85 16.02 1.68
C LYS A 117 -2.59 15.17 1.76
N LEU A 118 -2.34 14.63 2.94
CA LEU A 118 -1.36 13.57 3.17
C LEU A 118 -2.10 12.28 3.45
N THR A 119 -2.11 11.36 2.48
CA THR A 119 -2.93 10.14 2.55
C THR A 119 -2.05 8.89 2.60
N LEU A 120 -2.26 8.06 3.61
CA LEU A 120 -1.65 6.74 3.74
C LEU A 120 -2.65 5.67 3.28
N TRP A 121 -2.26 4.89 2.26
CA TRP A 121 -3.06 3.80 1.72
C TRP A 121 -2.62 2.46 2.29
N LEU A 122 -3.56 1.71 2.86
CA LEU A 122 -3.31 0.42 3.50
C LEU A 122 -4.30 -0.62 3.00
N LYS A 123 -3.95 -1.27 1.89
CA LYS A 123 -4.77 -2.31 1.25
C LYS A 123 -4.54 -3.65 1.93
N HIS A 124 -5.53 -4.13 2.68
CA HIS A 124 -5.43 -5.43 3.33
C HIS A 124 -5.34 -6.57 2.30
N PRO A 125 -4.40 -7.55 2.42
CA PRO A 125 -4.22 -8.63 1.43
C PRO A 125 -5.49 -9.46 1.16
N ARG A 126 -6.39 -9.55 2.13
CA ARG A 126 -7.69 -10.24 2.00
C ARG A 126 -8.87 -9.29 1.74
N GLY A 127 -8.61 -8.04 1.39
CA GLY A 127 -9.65 -7.04 1.11
C GLY A 127 -10.52 -6.65 2.31
N LEU A 128 -9.98 -6.75 3.54
CA LEU A 128 -10.71 -6.31 4.73
C LEU A 128 -10.66 -4.79 4.84
N PRO A 129 -11.81 -4.12 5.14
CA PRO A 129 -11.85 -2.68 5.30
C PRO A 129 -11.19 -2.23 6.61
N ILE A 130 -10.68 -1.01 6.62
CA ILE A 130 -10.26 -0.33 7.85
C ILE A 130 -11.50 -0.14 8.73
N LYS A 131 -11.39 -0.53 9.99
CA LYS A 131 -12.45 -0.45 11.01
C LYS A 131 -12.20 0.65 12.03
N ALA A 132 -10.95 0.82 12.43
CA ALA A 132 -10.55 1.83 13.41
C ALA A 132 -9.13 2.32 13.14
N VAL A 133 -8.88 3.57 13.48
CA VAL A 133 -7.57 4.22 13.37
C VAL A 133 -7.27 4.96 14.65
N ARG A 134 -6.01 4.90 15.11
CA ARG A 134 -5.49 5.69 16.22
C ARG A 134 -4.21 6.39 15.79
N PHE A 135 -4.06 7.65 16.17
CA PHE A 135 -2.81 8.41 16.09
C PHE A 135 -2.35 8.72 17.52
N ASP A 136 -1.10 8.36 17.83
CA ASP A 136 -0.52 8.57 19.16
C ASP A 136 -1.48 8.07 20.26
N ARG A 137 -2.09 6.89 20.05
CA ARG A 137 -3.11 6.23 20.89
C ARG A 137 -4.49 6.91 20.90
N THR A 138 -4.67 8.05 20.24
CA THR A 138 -5.94 8.77 20.17
C THR A 138 -6.77 8.31 18.98
N PRO A 139 -8.05 7.89 19.16
CA PRO A 139 -8.91 7.48 18.06
C PRO A 139 -9.19 8.64 17.10
N VAL A 140 -9.20 8.33 15.79
CA VAL A 140 -9.53 9.29 14.71
C VAL A 140 -10.66 8.77 13.84
N ARG A 141 -11.37 9.67 13.17
CA ARG A 141 -12.53 9.33 12.32
C ARG A 141 -12.30 9.63 10.85
N ASN A 142 -11.20 10.29 10.50
CA ASN A 142 -10.94 10.71 9.12
C ASN A 142 -10.18 9.61 8.36
N PHE A 143 -10.91 8.56 7.98
CA PHE A 143 -10.40 7.45 7.17
C PHE A 143 -11.50 6.87 6.28
N THR A 144 -11.07 6.15 5.25
CA THR A 144 -11.93 5.36 4.35
C THR A 144 -11.71 3.87 4.58
N THR A 145 -12.25 3.03 3.71
CA THR A 145 -12.06 1.56 3.77
C THR A 145 -10.60 1.13 3.55
N GLU A 146 -9.78 1.93 2.88
CA GLU A 146 -8.39 1.58 2.51
C GLU A 146 -7.38 2.70 2.75
N ALA A 147 -7.81 3.89 3.18
CA ALA A 147 -6.95 5.05 3.30
C ALA A 147 -7.20 5.86 4.56
N VAL A 148 -6.14 6.46 5.07
CA VAL A 148 -6.13 7.28 6.28
C VAL A 148 -5.45 8.61 5.98
N GLU A 149 -6.04 9.72 6.37
CA GLU A 149 -5.41 11.04 6.28
C GLU A 149 -4.52 11.28 7.49
N LEU A 150 -3.20 11.42 7.26
CA LEU A 150 -2.21 11.66 8.31
C LEU A 150 -2.09 13.14 8.68
N PRO A 151 -1.69 13.46 9.93
CA PRO A 151 -1.26 14.80 10.31
C PRO A 151 -0.04 15.24 9.50
N LYS A 152 -0.03 16.50 9.02
CA LYS A 152 0.95 17.00 8.06
C LYS A 152 2.23 17.55 8.69
N SER A 153 2.14 18.05 9.91
CA SER A 153 3.16 18.94 10.50
C SER A 153 3.95 18.32 11.64
N ARG A 154 3.75 17.05 11.95
CA ARG A 154 4.40 16.40 13.09
C ARG A 154 4.63 14.91 12.86
N ALA A 155 5.63 14.39 13.54
CA ALA A 155 5.80 12.95 13.66
C ALA A 155 4.57 12.33 14.34
N THR A 156 4.09 11.21 13.80
CA THR A 156 2.85 10.58 14.24
C THR A 156 3.01 9.06 14.21
N GLU A 157 2.76 8.41 15.33
CA GLU A 157 2.56 6.96 15.39
C GLU A 157 1.13 6.64 15.00
N PHE A 158 0.93 5.60 14.21
CA PHE A 158 -0.41 5.18 13.81
C PHE A 158 -0.62 3.68 14.04
N GLU A 159 -1.84 3.35 14.43
CA GLU A 159 -2.35 1.99 14.49
C GLU A 159 -3.66 1.93 13.71
N VAL A 160 -3.73 1.00 12.76
CA VAL A 160 -4.90 0.77 11.91
C VAL A 160 -5.41 -0.65 12.14
N GLU A 161 -6.67 -0.77 12.55
CA GLU A 161 -7.35 -2.04 12.79
C GLU A 161 -8.30 -2.34 11.62
N PHE A 162 -8.29 -3.59 11.14
CA PHE A 162 -9.15 -4.05 10.06
C PHE A 162 -10.36 -4.82 10.60
N GLY A 163 -11.47 -4.72 9.87
CA GLY A 163 -12.69 -5.43 10.19
C GLY A 163 -12.66 -6.89 9.79
N SER A 164 -13.69 -7.62 10.16
CA SER A 164 -13.95 -8.98 9.67
C SER A 164 -14.59 -8.93 8.28
N SER A 165 -14.31 -9.92 7.43
CA SER A 165 -14.91 -10.02 6.10
C SER A 165 -16.44 -10.13 6.20
N PRO A 166 -17.22 -9.39 5.39
CA PRO A 166 -18.67 -9.57 5.33
C PRO A 166 -19.08 -11.03 4.99
N LYS A 167 -18.23 -11.79 4.30
CA LYS A 167 -18.45 -13.23 4.05
C LYS A 167 -18.44 -14.07 5.33
N SER A 168 -17.67 -13.70 6.35
CA SER A 168 -17.68 -14.42 7.64
C SER A 168 -18.94 -14.13 8.46
N VAL A 169 -19.49 -12.93 8.37
CA VAL A 169 -20.75 -12.56 9.01
C VAL A 169 -21.92 -13.31 8.39
N MET A 170 -21.97 -13.43 7.06
CA MET A 170 -23.00 -14.24 6.38
C MET A 170 -22.89 -15.74 6.67
N ALA A 171 -21.68 -16.27 6.86
CA ALA A 171 -21.50 -17.67 7.23
C ALA A 171 -22.02 -17.97 8.65
N VAL A 172 -21.76 -17.06 9.60
CA VAL A 172 -22.28 -17.18 10.98
C VAL A 172 -23.80 -17.06 11.00
N GLN A 173 -24.39 -16.09 10.30
CA GLN A 173 -25.85 -15.94 10.22
C GLN A 173 -26.54 -17.12 9.55
N ARG A 174 -25.93 -17.73 8.52
CA ARG A 174 -26.47 -18.96 7.91
C ARG A 174 -26.41 -20.16 8.86
N ALA A 175 -25.33 -20.31 9.64
CA ALA A 175 -25.19 -21.37 10.63
C ALA A 175 -26.22 -21.23 11.75
N ASP A 176 -26.48 -20.01 12.25
CA ASP A 176 -27.52 -19.76 13.27
C ASP A 176 -28.91 -19.96 12.72
N SER A 177 -29.20 -19.56 11.50
CA SER A 177 -30.50 -19.79 10.83
C SER A 177 -30.78 -21.29 10.61
N GLN A 178 -29.76 -22.10 10.33
CA GLN A 178 -29.87 -23.54 10.21
C GLN A 178 -30.12 -24.21 11.59
N ARG A 179 -29.45 -23.76 12.65
CA ARG A 179 -29.67 -24.27 14.01
C ARG A 179 -31.08 -24.00 14.50
N LEU A 180 -31.65 -22.83 14.19
CA LEU A 180 -33.03 -22.48 14.55
C LEU A 180 -34.06 -23.32 13.79
N ARG A 181 -33.79 -23.71 12.54
CA ARG A 181 -34.70 -24.58 11.75
C ARG A 181 -34.68 -26.04 12.22
N THR A 182 -33.58 -26.54 12.74
CA THR A 182 -33.47 -27.92 13.29
C THR A 182 -34.02 -28.04 14.70
N ALA A 183 -34.20 -26.93 15.43
CA ALA A 183 -34.72 -26.88 16.77
C ALA A 183 -36.27 -26.77 16.84
N ALA A 184 -36.96 -26.65 15.70
CA ALA A 184 -38.42 -26.57 15.68
C ALA A 184 -39.04 -27.94 16.06
N PRO A 185 -39.94 -28.03 17.07
CA PRO A 185 -40.54 -29.28 17.50
C PRO A 185 -41.43 -29.82 16.38
N ARG A 186 -41.22 -31.10 16.02
CA ARG A 186 -42.14 -31.83 15.15
C ARG A 186 -43.52 -31.89 15.81
N SER A 187 -44.49 -31.17 15.26
CA SER A 187 -45.87 -31.29 15.65
C SER A 187 -46.33 -32.73 15.43
N ARG A 188 -46.66 -33.43 16.53
CA ARG A 188 -47.33 -34.73 16.48
C ARG A 188 -48.76 -34.49 16.00
N SER A 189 -49.07 -34.94 14.79
CA SER A 189 -50.44 -35.11 14.33
C SER A 189 -51.02 -36.37 14.99
N ARG A 190 -52.13 -36.19 15.67
CA ARG A 190 -53.08 -37.28 16.03
C ARG A 190 -54.01 -37.53 14.83
#